data_0f90cae2aef8fbaace21b9a9f7b3389b
#
_entry.id   0f90cae2aef8fbaace21b9a9f7b3389b
#
_cell.length_a   1.000
_cell.length_b   1.000
_cell.length_c   1.000
_cell.angle_alpha   90.00
_cell.angle_beta   90.00
_cell.angle_gamma   90.00
#
_symmetry.space_group_name_H-M   'P 1'
#
loop_
_entity.id
_entity.type
_entity.pdbx_description
1 polymer ?
#
loop_
_entity_poly.entity_id
_entity_poly.type
_entity_poly.pdbx_seq_one_letter_code
_entity_poly.pdbx_strand_id
1 'polypeptide(L)'
;MCGIVGILGREPVAPLMVDALKRLEYRGYDSAGVATLEQGHLERRRAEGKLKNLERRLDREPLGGTIGIGHTRWATHGRPNETNAHPHATDRVAVVHNGIIENFSELRQELKAGGATFATETDSEVIAHLVTRELKKGRKPGPKDRKHGSR
;
A
#
# COMPACT_ATOMS: atom_id res chain seq x y z
N MET A 1 -10.40 -4.76 -11.65
CA MET A 1 -8.97 -4.46 -11.90
C MET A 1 -8.47 -3.41 -10.93
N CYS A 2 -7.34 -3.63 -10.28
CA CYS A 2 -6.80 -2.69 -9.29
C CYS A 2 -6.25 -1.41 -9.94
N GLY A 3 -6.40 -0.28 -9.26
CA GLY A 3 -5.81 1.01 -9.64
C GLY A 3 -4.77 1.47 -8.62
N ILE A 4 -3.73 2.13 -9.09
CA ILE A 4 -2.66 2.71 -8.26
C ILE A 4 -2.53 4.19 -8.57
N VAL A 5 -2.32 4.98 -7.52
CA VAL A 5 -2.01 6.41 -7.60
C VAL A 5 -0.85 6.72 -6.66
N GLY A 6 0.08 7.55 -7.10
CA GLY A 6 1.14 8.13 -6.27
C GLY A 6 1.21 9.62 -6.49
N ILE A 7 1.31 10.41 -5.42
CA ILE A 7 1.38 11.88 -5.49
C ILE A 7 2.48 12.39 -4.57
N LEU A 8 3.29 13.27 -5.12
CA LEU A 8 4.22 14.15 -4.42
C LEU A 8 3.70 15.58 -4.52
N GLY A 9 3.33 16.19 -3.42
CA GLY A 9 2.70 17.49 -3.40
C GLY A 9 3.33 18.47 -2.41
N ARG A 10 2.80 19.68 -2.37
CA ARG A 10 3.15 20.72 -1.40
C ARG A 10 2.06 20.93 -0.35
N GLU A 11 0.86 20.46 -0.65
CA GLU A 11 -0.32 20.45 0.20
C GLU A 11 -0.73 19.02 0.54
N PRO A 12 -1.63 18.80 1.51
CA PRO A 12 -2.15 17.48 1.79
C PRO A 12 -2.70 16.77 0.55
N VAL A 13 -2.19 15.57 0.25
CA VAL A 13 -2.49 14.87 -1.01
C VAL A 13 -3.66 13.90 -0.95
N ALA A 14 -4.16 13.56 0.25
CA ALA A 14 -5.23 12.57 0.38
C ALA A 14 -6.50 12.91 -0.43
N PRO A 15 -7.02 14.17 -0.43
CA PRO A 15 -8.16 14.52 -1.27
C PRO A 15 -7.89 14.35 -2.77
N LEU A 16 -6.70 14.73 -3.24
CA LEU A 16 -6.29 14.56 -4.63
C LEU A 16 -6.16 13.09 -5.01
N MET A 17 -5.68 12.26 -4.10
CA MET A 17 -5.59 10.81 -4.34
C MET A 17 -6.97 10.19 -4.49
N VAL A 18 -7.94 10.57 -3.67
CA VAL A 18 -9.32 10.10 -3.81
C VAL A 18 -9.91 10.49 -5.15
N ASP A 19 -9.73 11.74 -5.57
CA ASP A 19 -10.20 12.21 -6.89
C ASP A 19 -9.54 11.44 -8.04
N ALA A 20 -8.26 11.12 -7.93
CA ALA A 20 -7.56 10.31 -8.91
C ALA A 20 -8.06 8.86 -8.92
N LEU A 21 -8.32 8.26 -7.74
CA LEU A 21 -8.88 6.91 -7.64
C LEU A 21 -10.30 6.83 -8.22
N LYS A 22 -11.12 7.86 -8.08
CA LYS A 22 -12.44 7.95 -8.72
C LYS A 22 -12.37 7.80 -10.24
N ARG A 23 -11.33 8.29 -10.87
CA ARG A 23 -11.10 8.13 -12.31
C ARG A 23 -10.78 6.70 -12.72
N LEU A 24 -10.36 5.86 -11.77
CA LEU A 24 -10.07 4.44 -11.96
C LEU A 24 -11.24 3.53 -11.55
N GLU A 25 -12.32 4.11 -11.05
CA GLU A 25 -13.51 3.42 -10.53
C GLU A 25 -14.21 2.51 -11.54
N TYR A 26 -14.17 2.88 -12.82
CA TYR A 26 -14.77 2.11 -13.91
C TYR A 26 -14.22 0.69 -14.06
N ARG A 27 -13.06 0.40 -13.49
CA ARG A 27 -12.41 -0.92 -13.54
C ARG A 27 -13.02 -1.94 -12.60
N GLY A 28 -13.91 -1.53 -11.68
CA GLY A 28 -14.43 -2.35 -10.60
C GLY A 28 -13.40 -2.55 -9.48
N TYR A 29 -13.88 -2.55 -8.25
CA TYR A 29 -13.07 -2.73 -7.03
C TYR A 29 -13.97 -3.09 -5.86
N ASP A 30 -13.38 -3.65 -4.80
CA ASP A 30 -14.09 -4.08 -3.59
C ASP A 30 -13.61 -3.39 -2.32
N SER A 31 -12.49 -2.69 -2.40
CA SER A 31 -11.93 -1.92 -1.31
C SER A 31 -10.95 -0.88 -1.83
N ALA A 32 -10.67 0.12 -1.03
CA ALA A 32 -9.76 1.20 -1.38
C ALA A 32 -8.98 1.69 -0.16
N GLY A 33 -7.86 2.33 -0.40
CA GLY A 33 -7.08 2.92 0.67
C GLY A 33 -6.03 3.90 0.18
N VAL A 34 -5.58 4.72 1.10
CA VAL A 34 -4.51 5.69 0.92
C VAL A 34 -3.55 5.63 2.09
N ALA A 35 -2.28 5.87 1.83
CA ALA A 35 -1.27 6.10 2.86
C ALA A 35 -0.49 7.36 2.53
N THR A 36 -0.17 8.12 3.56
CA THR A 36 0.64 9.34 3.43
C THR A 36 1.82 9.31 4.37
N LEU A 37 2.85 10.05 4.01
CA LEU A 37 4.01 10.31 4.85
C LEU A 37 3.96 11.76 5.33
N GLU A 38 3.96 11.93 6.64
CA GLU A 38 3.97 13.23 7.29
C GLU A 38 5.00 13.23 8.41
N GLN A 39 5.99 14.12 8.33
CA GLN A 39 7.05 14.26 9.34
C GLN A 39 7.73 12.92 9.74
N GLY A 40 7.96 12.05 8.76
CA GLY A 40 8.57 10.75 8.98
C GLY A 40 7.62 9.66 9.49
N HIS A 41 6.34 9.96 9.66
CA HIS A 41 5.31 9.02 10.08
C HIS A 41 4.44 8.58 8.90
N LEU A 42 4.25 7.27 8.77
CA LEU A 42 3.31 6.68 7.84
C LEU A 42 1.93 6.56 8.50
N GLU A 43 0.95 7.17 7.86
CA GLU A 43 -0.45 7.07 8.24
C GLU A 43 -1.27 6.53 7.08
N ARG A 44 -2.24 5.69 7.36
CA ARG A 44 -3.11 5.13 6.32
C ARG A 44 -4.57 5.13 6.72
N ARG A 45 -5.44 5.21 5.71
CA ARG A 45 -6.88 5.00 5.85
C ARG A 45 -7.33 4.04 4.76
N ARG A 46 -8.15 3.10 5.15
CA ARG A 46 -8.67 2.06 4.26
C ARG A 46 -10.16 1.89 4.50
N ALA A 47 -10.88 1.45 3.50
CA ALA A 47 -12.29 1.15 3.61
C ALA A 47 -12.68 0.01 2.65
N GLU A 48 -13.57 -0.84 3.12
CA GLU A 48 -14.27 -1.81 2.29
C GLU A 48 -15.34 -1.11 1.44
N GLY A 49 -15.63 -1.66 0.26
CA GLY A 49 -16.69 -1.18 -0.61
C GLY A 49 -16.30 0.03 -1.45
N LYS A 50 -17.23 0.92 -1.67
CA LYS A 50 -17.10 2.07 -2.56
C LYS A 50 -16.16 3.15 -2.01
N LEU A 51 -15.54 3.92 -2.91
CA LEU A 51 -14.66 5.06 -2.56
C LEU A 51 -15.31 6.07 -1.61
N LYS A 52 -16.62 6.26 -1.67
CA LYS A 52 -17.35 7.11 -0.71
C LYS A 52 -17.14 6.68 0.75
N ASN A 53 -16.90 5.39 1.01
CA ASN A 53 -16.61 4.90 2.35
C ASN A 53 -15.22 5.35 2.81
N LEU A 54 -14.23 5.35 1.90
CA LEU A 54 -12.92 5.91 2.15
C LEU A 54 -12.99 7.44 2.36
N GLU A 55 -13.78 8.15 1.57
CA GLU A 55 -13.99 9.59 1.75
C GLU A 55 -14.55 9.90 3.14
N ARG A 56 -15.59 9.19 3.57
CA ARG A 56 -16.16 9.35 4.92
C ARG A 56 -15.15 9.05 6.03
N ARG A 57 -14.26 8.09 5.80
CA ARG A 57 -13.17 7.79 6.72
C ARG A 57 -12.19 8.96 6.82
N LEU A 58 -11.80 9.51 5.68
CA LEU A 58 -10.89 10.67 5.60
C LEU A 58 -11.51 11.96 6.15
N ASP A 59 -12.83 12.13 6.04
CA ASP A 59 -13.52 13.27 6.66
C ASP A 59 -13.44 13.24 8.19
N ARG A 60 -13.51 12.04 8.76
CA ARG A 60 -13.43 11.84 10.23
C ARG A 60 -11.99 11.79 10.74
N GLU A 61 -11.09 11.24 9.95
CA GLU A 61 -9.69 11.00 10.29
C GLU A 61 -8.79 11.48 9.14
N PRO A 62 -8.67 12.81 8.94
CA PRO A 62 -7.91 13.36 7.82
C PRO A 62 -6.43 13.00 7.87
N LEU A 63 -5.79 13.03 6.70
CA LEU A 63 -4.36 12.82 6.51
C LEU A 63 -3.72 14.10 6.01
N GLY A 64 -2.72 14.60 6.72
CA GLY A 64 -2.02 15.85 6.39
C GLY A 64 -0.77 15.69 5.54
N GLY A 65 -0.37 14.47 5.24
CA GLY A 65 0.87 14.21 4.49
C GLY A 65 0.83 14.72 3.05
N THR A 66 1.98 15.17 2.57
CA THR A 66 2.16 15.74 1.22
C THR A 66 2.74 14.75 0.21
N ILE A 67 3.10 13.55 0.68
CA ILE A 67 3.53 12.41 -0.12
C ILE A 67 2.56 11.28 0.16
N GLY A 68 2.02 10.66 -0.88
CA GLY A 68 1.06 9.58 -0.66
C GLY A 68 0.96 8.58 -1.80
N ILE A 69 0.45 7.41 -1.46
CA ILE A 69 0.10 6.32 -2.37
C ILE A 69 -1.34 5.90 -2.11
N GLY A 70 -2.06 5.58 -3.16
CA GLY A 70 -3.46 5.16 -3.10
C GLY A 70 -3.72 3.95 -4.00
N HIS A 71 -4.77 3.20 -3.65
CA HIS A 71 -5.09 1.94 -4.32
C HIS A 71 -6.60 1.66 -4.29
N THR A 72 -7.11 1.16 -5.39
CA THR A 72 -8.39 0.44 -5.45
C THR A 72 -8.11 -1.03 -5.69
N ARG A 73 -8.64 -1.89 -4.83
CA ARG A 73 -8.38 -3.32 -4.85
C ARG A 73 -9.55 -4.09 -5.47
N TRP A 74 -9.20 -5.07 -6.33
CA TRP A 74 -10.06 -6.20 -6.65
C TRP A 74 -9.42 -7.45 -6.05
N ALA A 75 -10.10 -8.10 -5.11
CA ALA A 75 -9.52 -9.18 -4.32
C ALA A 75 -9.14 -10.39 -5.18
N THR A 76 -7.89 -10.83 -5.05
CA THR A 76 -7.36 -12.09 -5.60
C THR A 76 -6.98 -13.06 -4.47
N HIS A 77 -6.40 -12.53 -3.38
CA HIS A 77 -6.01 -13.26 -2.18
C HIS A 77 -6.56 -12.55 -0.93
N GLY A 78 -7.22 -13.32 -0.07
CA GLY A 78 -7.89 -12.77 1.10
C GLY A 78 -9.26 -12.15 0.80
N ARG A 79 -10.07 -12.02 1.82
CA ARG A 79 -11.44 -11.47 1.69
C ARG A 79 -11.42 -9.98 1.33
N PRO A 80 -12.44 -9.49 0.59
CA PRO A 80 -12.60 -8.07 0.37
C PRO A 80 -13.12 -7.38 1.65
N ASN A 81 -12.19 -6.95 2.50
CA ASN A 81 -12.47 -6.24 3.74
C ASN A 81 -11.43 -5.12 3.97
N GLU A 82 -11.66 -4.31 4.98
CA GLU A 82 -10.74 -3.21 5.33
C GLU A 82 -9.33 -3.71 5.63
N THR A 83 -9.20 -4.81 6.37
CA THR A 83 -7.89 -5.37 6.77
C THR A 83 -7.05 -5.76 5.57
N ASN A 84 -7.66 -6.34 4.54
CA ASN A 84 -6.99 -6.79 3.32
C ASN A 84 -6.86 -5.70 2.25
N ALA A 85 -7.45 -4.51 2.47
CA ALA A 85 -7.30 -3.38 1.56
C ALA A 85 -5.87 -2.84 1.54
N HIS A 86 -5.42 -2.38 0.38
CA HIS A 86 -4.15 -1.66 0.25
C HIS A 86 -4.29 -0.18 0.70
N PRO A 87 -3.23 0.49 1.06
CA PRO A 87 -1.84 0.03 1.18
C PRO A 87 -1.61 -0.92 2.36
N HIS A 88 -0.67 -1.87 2.18
CA HIS A 88 -0.10 -2.65 3.29
C HIS A 88 1.08 -1.90 3.87
N ALA A 89 1.26 -1.96 5.19
CA ALA A 89 2.30 -1.19 5.83
C ALA A 89 2.91 -1.90 7.04
N THR A 90 4.20 -1.60 7.25
CA THR A 90 4.89 -1.72 8.53
C THR A 90 5.02 -0.32 9.14
N ASP A 91 5.75 -0.19 10.23
CA ASP A 91 6.10 1.12 10.82
C ASP A 91 6.99 1.99 9.90
N ARG A 92 7.67 1.38 8.93
CA ARG A 92 8.67 2.02 8.06
C ARG A 92 8.33 2.06 6.59
N VAL A 93 7.44 1.20 6.13
CA VAL A 93 7.16 0.98 4.70
C VAL A 93 5.68 0.86 4.46
N ALA A 94 5.17 1.58 3.48
CA ALA A 94 3.83 1.37 2.93
C ALA A 94 3.95 0.99 1.45
N VAL A 95 3.18 -0.01 1.03
CA VAL A 95 3.21 -0.53 -0.35
C VAL A 95 1.82 -0.68 -0.93
N VAL A 96 1.73 -0.43 -2.22
CA VAL A 96 0.61 -0.82 -3.08
C VAL A 96 1.14 -1.70 -4.19
N HIS A 97 0.40 -2.72 -4.57
CA HIS A 97 0.84 -3.70 -5.55
C HIS A 97 -0.34 -4.22 -6.37
N ASN A 98 -0.18 -4.21 -7.67
CA ASN A 98 -1.10 -4.87 -8.61
C ASN A 98 -0.39 -6.07 -9.21
N GLY A 99 -0.78 -7.26 -8.79
CA GLY A 99 -0.19 -8.51 -9.22
C GLY A 99 -0.34 -9.61 -8.18
N ILE A 100 0.35 -10.71 -8.41
CA ILE A 100 0.33 -11.90 -7.55
C ILE A 100 1.77 -12.26 -7.20
N ILE A 101 2.03 -12.53 -5.94
CA ILE A 101 3.29 -13.07 -5.45
C ILE A 101 3.14 -14.60 -5.37
N GLU A 102 3.65 -15.31 -6.36
CA GLU A 102 3.43 -16.76 -6.48
C GLU A 102 3.97 -17.55 -5.29
N ASN A 103 5.13 -17.19 -4.79
CA ASN A 103 5.79 -17.84 -3.64
C ASN A 103 5.52 -17.13 -2.30
N PHE A 104 4.38 -16.44 -2.17
CA PHE A 104 4.08 -15.65 -0.97
C PHE A 104 4.00 -16.51 0.30
N SER A 105 3.53 -17.74 0.21
CA SER A 105 3.43 -18.64 1.36
C SER A 105 4.79 -18.97 1.97
N GLU A 106 5.77 -19.26 1.13
CA GLU A 106 7.15 -19.53 1.55
C GLU A 106 7.80 -18.30 2.18
N LEU A 107 7.66 -17.16 1.50
CA LEU A 107 8.17 -15.86 1.99
C LEU A 107 7.51 -15.47 3.32
N ARG A 108 6.22 -15.70 3.46
CA ARG A 108 5.47 -15.43 4.68
C ARG A 108 5.98 -16.26 5.84
N GLN A 109 6.22 -17.56 5.62
CA GLN A 109 6.78 -18.45 6.66
C GLN A 109 8.19 -18.02 7.07
N GLU A 110 9.06 -17.71 6.09
CA GLU A 110 10.42 -17.21 6.32
C GLU A 110 10.41 -15.93 7.16
N LEU A 111 9.58 -14.97 6.77
CA LEU A 111 9.46 -13.68 7.45
C LEU A 111 8.91 -13.83 8.87
N LYS A 112 7.92 -14.68 9.08
CA LYS A 112 7.38 -15.01 10.41
C LYS A 112 8.44 -15.64 11.30
N ALA A 113 9.23 -16.58 10.77
CA ALA A 113 10.35 -17.18 11.50
C ALA A 113 11.40 -16.14 11.89
N GLY A 114 11.57 -15.08 11.10
CA GLY A 114 12.43 -13.92 11.38
C GLY A 114 11.80 -12.86 12.29
N GLY A 115 10.61 -13.09 12.84
CA GLY A 115 9.94 -12.19 13.79
C GLY A 115 8.92 -11.23 13.20
N ALA A 116 8.58 -11.33 11.90
CA ALA A 116 7.55 -10.50 11.30
C ALA A 116 6.14 -10.93 11.73
N THR A 117 5.29 -9.94 12.04
CA THR A 117 3.87 -10.15 12.35
C THR A 117 3.02 -9.70 11.16
N PHE A 118 2.24 -10.61 10.60
CA PHE A 118 1.35 -10.34 9.48
C PHE A 118 -0.04 -9.97 9.98
N ALA A 119 -0.57 -8.85 9.49
CA ALA A 119 -1.87 -8.31 9.87
C ALA A 119 -2.98 -8.74 8.88
N THR A 120 -2.62 -9.16 7.66
CA THR A 120 -3.56 -9.44 6.58
C THR A 120 -3.39 -10.85 6.00
N GLU A 121 -4.34 -11.25 5.16
CA GLU A 121 -4.30 -12.51 4.41
C GLU A 121 -3.69 -12.33 3.00
N THR A 122 -3.30 -11.11 2.62
CA THR A 122 -2.86 -10.81 1.26
C THR A 122 -1.43 -11.25 1.00
N ASP A 123 -1.15 -11.60 -0.24
CA ASP A 123 0.19 -11.90 -0.72
C ASP A 123 1.08 -10.64 -0.74
N SER A 124 0.51 -9.49 -1.05
CA SER A 124 1.25 -8.22 -1.18
C SER A 124 1.88 -7.73 0.13
N GLU A 125 1.38 -8.15 1.28
CA GLU A 125 1.95 -7.75 2.58
C GLU A 125 3.40 -8.25 2.75
N VAL A 126 3.78 -9.35 2.10
CA VAL A 126 5.18 -9.84 2.16
C VAL A 126 6.16 -8.81 1.62
N ILE A 127 5.77 -7.97 0.66
CA ILE A 127 6.63 -6.91 0.10
C ILE A 127 7.01 -5.91 1.18
N ALA A 128 6.04 -5.44 1.98
CA ALA A 128 6.29 -4.49 3.05
C ALA A 128 7.27 -5.06 4.09
N HIS A 129 7.14 -6.32 4.45
CA HIS A 129 8.03 -6.99 5.39
C HIS A 129 9.42 -7.26 4.82
N LEU A 130 9.52 -7.64 3.55
CA LEU A 130 10.82 -7.84 2.89
C LEU A 130 11.62 -6.54 2.85
N VAL A 131 11.00 -5.44 2.41
CA VAL A 131 11.65 -4.13 2.35
C VAL A 131 12.03 -3.66 3.74
N THR A 132 11.17 -3.82 4.73
CA THR A 132 11.46 -3.46 6.12
C THR A 132 12.67 -4.25 6.66
N ARG A 133 12.74 -5.54 6.37
CA ARG A 133 13.89 -6.38 6.73
C ARG A 133 15.20 -5.86 6.15
N GLU A 134 15.19 -5.53 4.86
CA GLU A 134 16.41 -5.01 4.20
C GLU A 134 16.81 -3.63 4.73
N LEU A 135 15.84 -2.76 5.02
CA LEU A 135 16.11 -1.46 5.67
C LEU A 135 16.75 -1.61 7.06
N LYS A 136 16.30 -2.59 7.84
CA LYS A 136 16.89 -2.89 9.16
C LYS A 136 18.34 -3.37 9.06
N LYS A 137 18.71 -4.02 7.97
CA LYS A 137 20.10 -4.45 7.68
C LYS A 137 21.00 -3.29 7.23
N GLY A 138 20.50 -2.07 7.14
CA GLY A 138 21.25 -0.88 6.71
C GLY A 138 21.56 -0.85 5.20
N ARG A 139 20.97 -1.73 4.40
CA ARG A 139 21.08 -1.66 2.94
C ARG A 139 20.24 -0.49 2.42
N LYS A 140 20.94 0.62 2.13
CA LYS A 140 20.36 1.62 1.23
C LYS A 140 20.29 0.99 -0.17
N PRO A 141 19.21 1.20 -0.95
CA PRO A 141 19.21 0.81 -2.36
C PRO A 141 20.42 1.44 -3.03
N GLY A 142 21.39 0.62 -3.40
CA GLY A 142 22.63 1.10 -4.02
C GLY A 142 22.41 1.48 -5.48
N PRO A 143 23.25 2.37 -6.05
CA PRO A 143 23.18 2.73 -7.46
C PRO A 143 23.38 1.55 -8.42
N LYS A 144 23.80 0.38 -7.93
CA LYS A 144 24.04 -0.82 -8.73
C LYS A 144 22.75 -1.54 -9.18
N ASP A 145 21.63 -1.29 -8.53
CA ASP A 145 20.35 -1.92 -8.88
C ASP A 145 19.64 -1.25 -10.07
N ARG A 146 20.23 -0.17 -10.64
CA ARG A 146 19.71 0.52 -11.82
C ARG A 146 20.24 0.01 -13.16
N LYS A 147 21.07 -1.03 -13.17
CA LYS A 147 21.76 -1.49 -14.38
C LYS A 147 21.15 -2.71 -15.07
N HIS A 148 19.84 -2.92 -15.02
CA HIS A 148 19.20 -3.92 -15.87
C HIS A 148 17.87 -3.40 -16.42
N GLY A 149 17.95 -2.36 -17.23
CA GLY A 149 16.80 -1.77 -17.91
C GLY A 149 17.21 -0.94 -19.11
N SER A 150 18.02 -1.51 -20.00
CA SER A 150 18.16 -0.99 -21.37
C SER A 150 18.99 -1.94 -22.23
N ARG A 151 18.28 -2.82 -22.92
CA ARG A 151 18.57 -3.22 -24.32
C ARG A 151 17.34 -3.81 -24.93
#